data_79ada74a57f543296b2e5d16a48561cc
#
_entry.id   79ada74a57f543296b2e5d16a48561cc
#
_cell.length_a   1.000
_cell.length_b   1.000
_cell.length_c   1.000
_cell.angle_alpha   90.00
_cell.angle_beta   90.00
_cell.angle_gamma   90.00
#
_symmetry.space_group_name_H-M   'P 1'
#
loop_
_entity.id
_entity.type
_entity.pdbx_description
1 polymer ?
#
loop_
_entity_poly.entity_id
_entity_poly.type
_entity_poly.pdbx_seq_one_letter_code
_entity_poly.pdbx_strand_id
1 'polypeptide(L)'
;MSQDNCLALSQFNVVIVGNGAIGSALLENLLQRQSLHRAVVLGRNTHNASDDKRVTYVTFDAEDAESVLNAATRVQESLDRVHLLINTVGLLHNQHQGPEKRLKTLNPEHLQKAFQVNAMLLPLLAQAFSKLLRHDDPVVLASLSARVGSIEDNQLGGWYSYRASKAAHNMLLKTIANEWRISHRNAIVVALHPGTVYSRLSEPFVSERYKNRVLTPAECASSLLTVIGDLQLEDSGNFYDWQGKSIPW
;
A
#
# COMPACT_ATOMS: atom_id res chain seq x y z
N MET A 1 -10.21 18.79 -6.79
CA MET A 1 -9.49 17.67 -7.44
C MET A 1 -8.94 18.22 -8.74
N SER A 2 -7.61 18.12 -8.95
CA SER A 2 -7.03 18.54 -10.22
C SER A 2 -7.52 17.60 -11.33
N GLN A 3 -7.62 18.11 -12.56
CA GLN A 3 -8.01 17.30 -13.72
C GLN A 3 -6.96 16.22 -14.09
N ASP A 4 -5.78 16.28 -13.45
CA ASP A 4 -4.61 15.45 -13.73
C ASP A 4 -4.46 14.25 -12.77
N ASN A 5 -5.50 13.89 -12.01
CA ASN A 5 -5.47 12.77 -11.07
C ASN A 5 -6.31 11.60 -11.55
N CYS A 6 -5.84 10.36 -11.34
CA CYS A 6 -6.51 9.14 -11.77
C CYS A 6 -7.94 8.97 -11.22
N LEU A 7 -8.22 9.50 -10.03
CA LEU A 7 -9.55 9.46 -9.42
C LEU A 7 -10.53 10.50 -10.00
N ALA A 8 -10.06 11.46 -10.81
CA ALA A 8 -10.87 12.43 -11.52
C ALA A 8 -11.26 11.97 -12.94
N LEU A 9 -10.71 10.87 -13.42
CA LEU A 9 -11.07 10.29 -14.72
C LEU A 9 -12.53 9.87 -14.76
N SER A 10 -13.14 9.98 -15.94
CA SER A 10 -14.50 9.49 -16.19
C SER A 10 -14.66 7.99 -16.00
N GLN A 11 -13.58 7.25 -16.24
CA GLN A 11 -13.45 5.82 -15.96
C GLN A 11 -12.01 5.49 -15.52
N PHE A 12 -11.87 4.68 -14.47
CA PHE A 12 -10.57 4.20 -14.02
C PHE A 12 -10.63 2.75 -13.52
N ASN A 13 -9.50 2.06 -13.61
CA ASN A 13 -9.30 0.71 -13.09
C ASN A 13 -8.37 0.76 -11.87
N VAL A 14 -8.66 -0.05 -10.86
CA VAL A 14 -7.86 -0.14 -9.65
C VAL A 14 -7.39 -1.57 -9.38
N VAL A 15 -6.17 -1.70 -8.87
CA VAL A 15 -5.64 -2.92 -8.26
C VAL A 15 -5.38 -2.64 -6.79
N ILE A 16 -6.03 -3.38 -5.90
CA ILE A 16 -5.81 -3.33 -4.45
C ILE A 16 -5.04 -4.59 -4.05
N VAL A 17 -3.82 -4.40 -3.58
CA VAL A 17 -2.95 -5.48 -3.11
C VAL A 17 -3.12 -5.61 -1.60
N GLY A 18 -3.72 -6.72 -1.17
CA GLY A 18 -4.11 -6.98 0.22
C GLY A 18 -5.61 -6.77 0.47
N ASN A 19 -6.28 -7.82 0.94
CA ASN A 19 -7.70 -7.84 1.30
C ASN A 19 -7.94 -7.82 2.81
N GLY A 20 -7.03 -7.17 3.56
CA GLY A 20 -7.19 -6.90 4.99
C GLY A 20 -8.14 -5.73 5.26
N ALA A 21 -8.24 -5.30 6.52
CA ALA A 21 -9.18 -4.26 6.95
C ALA A 21 -9.12 -2.98 6.08
N ILE A 22 -7.91 -2.46 5.80
CA ILE A 22 -7.75 -1.24 4.98
C ILE A 22 -8.08 -1.52 3.51
N GLY A 23 -7.59 -2.65 2.95
CA GLY A 23 -7.84 -2.99 1.55
C GLY A 23 -9.33 -3.20 1.25
N SER A 24 -10.06 -3.87 2.14
CA SER A 24 -11.51 -4.03 2.02
C SER A 24 -12.26 -2.71 2.12
N ALA A 25 -11.89 -1.85 3.07
CA ALA A 25 -12.52 -0.53 3.21
C ALA A 25 -12.21 0.42 2.03
N LEU A 26 -11.01 0.31 1.42
CA LEU A 26 -10.68 1.02 0.18
C LEU A 26 -11.59 0.55 -0.97
N LEU A 27 -11.77 -0.76 -1.12
CA LEU A 27 -12.68 -1.32 -2.13
C LEU A 27 -14.11 -0.79 -1.93
N GLU A 28 -14.64 -0.89 -0.71
CA GLU A 28 -16.00 -0.42 -0.38
C GLU A 28 -16.19 1.05 -0.72
N ASN A 29 -15.22 1.91 -0.40
CA ASN A 29 -15.28 3.34 -0.73
C ASN A 29 -15.21 3.59 -2.25
N LEU A 30 -14.33 2.88 -2.95
CA LEU A 30 -14.16 3.00 -4.40
C LEU A 30 -15.41 2.53 -5.16
N LEU A 31 -16.11 1.51 -4.66
CA LEU A 31 -17.36 1.01 -5.25
C LEU A 31 -18.51 2.05 -5.23
N GLN A 32 -18.44 3.05 -4.36
CA GLN A 32 -19.41 4.18 -4.37
C GLN A 32 -19.17 5.16 -5.53
N ARG A 33 -18.03 5.09 -6.21
CA ARG A 33 -17.70 5.97 -7.33
C ARG A 33 -18.27 5.41 -8.63
N GLN A 34 -19.07 6.22 -9.34
CA GLN A 34 -19.60 5.84 -10.66
C GLN A 34 -18.50 5.70 -11.71
N SER A 35 -17.40 6.44 -11.55
CA SER A 35 -16.23 6.38 -12.43
C SER A 35 -15.36 5.13 -12.24
N LEU A 36 -15.57 4.31 -11.20
CA LEU A 36 -14.89 3.02 -11.09
C LEU A 36 -15.40 2.06 -12.17
N HIS A 37 -14.51 1.70 -13.11
CA HIS A 37 -14.82 0.74 -14.16
C HIS A 37 -14.58 -0.71 -13.69
N ARG A 38 -13.37 -1.01 -13.20
CA ARG A 38 -13.00 -2.33 -12.69
C ARG A 38 -12.11 -2.22 -11.46
N ALA A 39 -12.27 -3.15 -10.53
CA ALA A 39 -11.41 -3.34 -9.38
C ALA A 39 -10.89 -4.79 -9.34
N VAL A 40 -9.59 -4.97 -9.23
CA VAL A 40 -8.98 -6.27 -8.96
C VAL A 40 -8.38 -6.25 -7.56
N VAL A 41 -8.76 -7.22 -6.74
CA VAL A 41 -8.26 -7.37 -5.37
C VAL A 41 -7.36 -8.59 -5.29
N LEU A 42 -6.10 -8.37 -4.94
CA LEU A 42 -5.13 -9.43 -4.71
C LEU A 42 -5.10 -9.80 -3.22
N GLY A 43 -5.28 -11.07 -2.90
CA GLY A 43 -5.28 -11.51 -1.51
C GLY A 43 -5.04 -13.00 -1.35
N ARG A 44 -4.70 -13.43 -0.13
CA ARG A 44 -4.45 -14.86 0.17
C ARG A 44 -5.70 -15.74 0.10
N ASN A 45 -6.86 -15.14 0.22
CA ASN A 45 -8.15 -15.83 0.12
C ASN A 45 -9.22 -14.86 -0.39
N THR A 46 -10.33 -15.41 -0.82
CA THR A 46 -11.49 -14.68 -1.34
C THR A 46 -12.67 -14.67 -0.37
N HIS A 47 -12.44 -15.01 0.90
CA HIS A 47 -13.49 -14.93 1.92
C HIS A 47 -13.97 -13.49 2.06
N ASN A 48 -15.26 -13.26 2.08
CA ASN A 48 -15.92 -11.96 2.03
C ASN A 48 -15.72 -11.20 0.70
N ALA A 49 -15.66 -11.93 -0.42
CA ALA A 49 -15.68 -11.34 -1.74
C ALA A 49 -16.96 -10.50 -1.94
N SER A 50 -16.82 -9.35 -2.59
CA SER A 50 -17.95 -8.54 -3.02
C SER A 50 -18.65 -9.21 -4.21
N ASP A 51 -19.99 -9.16 -4.25
CA ASP A 51 -20.78 -9.64 -5.39
C ASP A 51 -20.90 -8.60 -6.52
N ASP A 52 -20.27 -7.42 -6.37
CA ASP A 52 -20.27 -6.38 -7.40
C ASP A 52 -19.52 -6.88 -8.66
N LYS A 53 -20.21 -6.86 -9.79
CA LYS A 53 -19.69 -7.36 -11.08
C LYS A 53 -18.44 -6.61 -11.58
N ARG A 54 -18.12 -5.45 -10.99
CA ARG A 54 -16.91 -4.70 -11.30
C ARG A 54 -15.68 -5.26 -10.59
N VAL A 55 -15.85 -6.17 -9.60
CA VAL A 55 -14.78 -6.69 -8.76
C VAL A 55 -14.34 -8.08 -9.20
N THR A 56 -13.04 -8.26 -9.32
CA THR A 56 -12.39 -9.57 -9.54
C THR A 56 -11.40 -9.83 -8.41
N TYR A 57 -11.37 -11.03 -7.89
CA TYR A 57 -10.41 -11.47 -6.88
C TYR A 57 -9.38 -12.40 -7.49
N VAL A 58 -8.11 -12.14 -7.20
CA VAL A 58 -6.99 -12.98 -7.62
C VAL A 58 -6.22 -13.41 -6.39
N THR A 59 -6.07 -14.72 -6.22
CA THR A 59 -5.27 -15.28 -5.12
C THR A 59 -3.79 -15.02 -5.38
N PHE A 60 -3.09 -14.50 -4.36
CA PHE A 60 -1.67 -14.24 -4.41
C PHE A 60 -1.01 -14.38 -3.03
N ASP A 61 0.25 -14.76 -3.03
CA ASP A 61 1.10 -14.79 -1.84
C ASP A 61 2.18 -13.70 -1.95
N ALA A 62 2.19 -12.79 -0.98
CA ALA A 62 3.15 -11.68 -0.92
C ALA A 62 4.59 -12.13 -0.60
N GLU A 63 4.76 -13.37 -0.15
CA GLU A 63 6.04 -14.00 0.19
C GLU A 63 6.65 -14.77 -0.99
N ASP A 64 5.90 -14.94 -2.07
CA ASP A 64 6.31 -15.67 -3.25
C ASP A 64 6.35 -14.76 -4.49
N ALA A 65 7.55 -14.53 -5.01
CA ALA A 65 7.76 -13.68 -6.18
C ALA A 65 7.08 -14.24 -7.45
N GLU A 66 7.02 -15.55 -7.61
CA GLU A 66 6.33 -16.19 -8.74
C GLU A 66 4.83 -15.97 -8.63
N SER A 67 4.27 -16.07 -7.43
CA SER A 67 2.87 -15.77 -7.16
C SER A 67 2.51 -14.31 -7.52
N VAL A 68 3.40 -13.34 -7.25
CA VAL A 68 3.22 -11.93 -7.64
C VAL A 68 3.19 -11.78 -9.16
N LEU A 69 4.10 -12.42 -9.89
CA LEU A 69 4.14 -12.38 -11.35
C LEU A 69 2.90 -13.03 -11.97
N ASN A 70 2.49 -14.18 -11.46
CA ASN A 70 1.30 -14.90 -11.92
C ASN A 70 0.02 -14.07 -11.66
N ALA A 71 -0.08 -13.39 -10.52
CA ALA A 71 -1.19 -12.49 -10.23
C ALA A 71 -1.24 -11.31 -11.24
N ALA A 72 -0.10 -10.71 -11.55
CA ALA A 72 -0.04 -9.63 -12.54
C ALA A 72 -0.45 -10.12 -13.95
N THR A 73 -0.04 -11.32 -14.35
CA THR A 73 -0.46 -11.94 -15.62
C THR A 73 -1.97 -12.11 -15.69
N ARG A 74 -2.59 -12.61 -14.63
CA ARG A 74 -4.06 -12.72 -14.56
C ARG A 74 -4.78 -11.38 -14.62
N VAL A 75 -4.19 -10.34 -14.04
CA VAL A 75 -4.75 -8.98 -14.16
C VAL A 75 -4.63 -8.48 -15.59
N GLN A 76 -3.51 -8.75 -16.29
CA GLN A 76 -3.31 -8.38 -17.70
C GLN A 76 -4.31 -9.08 -18.65
N GLU A 77 -4.82 -10.25 -18.30
CA GLU A 77 -5.86 -10.94 -19.07
C GLU A 77 -7.23 -10.23 -19.01
N SER A 78 -7.46 -9.42 -17.95
CA SER A 78 -8.74 -8.76 -17.68
C SER A 78 -8.70 -7.24 -17.84
N LEU A 79 -7.52 -6.62 -17.78
CA LEU A 79 -7.33 -5.17 -17.84
C LEU A 79 -6.19 -4.80 -18.79
N ASP A 80 -6.43 -3.85 -19.69
CA ASP A 80 -5.41 -3.28 -20.56
C ASP A 80 -4.57 -2.21 -19.86
N ARG A 81 -5.13 -1.55 -18.83
CA ARG A 81 -4.47 -0.49 -18.06
C ARG A 81 -4.96 -0.44 -16.62
N VAL A 82 -4.10 0.01 -15.72
CA VAL A 82 -4.37 0.26 -14.30
C VAL A 82 -4.03 1.71 -13.98
N HIS A 83 -4.99 2.44 -13.41
CA HIS A 83 -4.85 3.86 -13.07
C HIS A 83 -4.44 4.05 -11.61
N LEU A 84 -4.83 3.11 -10.73
CA LEU A 84 -4.49 3.13 -9.32
C LEU A 84 -4.08 1.73 -8.86
N LEU A 85 -2.84 1.59 -8.40
CA LEU A 85 -2.39 0.41 -7.67
C LEU A 85 -2.11 0.82 -6.22
N ILE A 86 -2.82 0.19 -5.28
CA ILE A 86 -2.63 0.44 -3.84
C ILE A 86 -2.13 -0.83 -3.16
N ASN A 87 -0.90 -0.80 -2.64
CA ASN A 87 -0.36 -1.88 -1.83
C ASN A 87 -0.66 -1.63 -0.35
N THR A 88 -1.49 -2.49 0.25
CA THR A 88 -1.88 -2.44 1.67
C THR A 88 -1.26 -3.56 2.51
N VAL A 89 -0.40 -4.39 1.90
CA VAL A 89 0.24 -5.52 2.59
C VAL A 89 1.30 -5.03 3.57
N GLY A 90 1.31 -5.63 4.74
CA GLY A 90 2.33 -5.37 5.75
C GLY A 90 2.36 -6.44 6.83
N LEU A 91 3.55 -6.66 7.40
CA LEU A 91 3.82 -7.58 8.48
C LEU A 91 4.48 -6.85 9.65
N LEU A 92 3.86 -6.87 10.83
CA LEU A 92 4.40 -6.33 12.08
C LEU A 92 4.68 -7.44 13.09
N HIS A 93 3.81 -8.44 13.13
CA HIS A 93 3.90 -9.58 14.04
C HIS A 93 3.24 -10.82 13.40
N ASN A 94 3.52 -11.96 13.97
CA ASN A 94 2.84 -13.23 13.67
C ASN A 94 2.37 -13.90 14.98
N GLN A 95 1.86 -15.13 14.89
CA GLN A 95 1.36 -15.88 16.06
C GLN A 95 2.44 -16.18 17.11
N HIS A 96 3.73 -16.20 16.72
CA HIS A 96 4.86 -16.63 17.55
C HIS A 96 5.73 -15.47 18.01
N GLN A 97 5.67 -14.32 17.32
CA GLN A 97 6.59 -13.21 17.56
C GLN A 97 5.93 -11.85 17.32
N GLY A 98 6.03 -11.00 18.35
CA GLY A 98 5.74 -9.57 18.25
C GLY A 98 6.98 -8.76 17.83
N PRO A 99 6.82 -7.46 17.58
CA PRO A 99 7.94 -6.58 17.25
C PRO A 99 8.91 -6.47 18.44
N GLU A 100 10.20 -6.46 18.13
CA GLU A 100 11.29 -6.50 19.13
C GLU A 100 11.36 -5.19 19.92
N LYS A 101 11.29 -5.29 21.25
CA LYS A 101 11.42 -4.13 22.14
C LYS A 101 12.87 -3.76 22.45
N ARG A 102 13.78 -4.71 22.33
CA ARG A 102 15.22 -4.56 22.68
C ARG A 102 16.07 -5.34 21.68
N LEU A 103 17.31 -4.86 21.44
CA LEU A 103 18.24 -5.51 20.52
C LEU A 103 18.48 -7.00 20.84
N LYS A 104 18.55 -7.35 22.11
CA LYS A 104 18.75 -8.76 22.56
C LYS A 104 17.62 -9.71 22.16
N THR A 105 16.47 -9.21 21.75
CA THR A 105 15.31 -10.01 21.28
C THR A 105 15.18 -10.00 19.75
N LEU A 106 16.19 -9.46 19.04
CA LEU A 106 16.22 -9.52 17.59
C LEU A 106 16.25 -10.97 17.10
N ASN A 107 15.35 -11.29 16.18
CA ASN A 107 15.30 -12.60 15.53
C ASN A 107 15.60 -12.43 14.04
N PRO A 108 16.68 -13.06 13.53
CA PRO A 108 17.07 -12.95 12.13
C PRO A 108 15.99 -13.44 11.14
N GLU A 109 15.27 -14.51 11.46
CA GLU A 109 14.22 -15.06 10.60
C GLU A 109 13.05 -14.09 10.51
N HIS A 110 12.65 -13.45 11.64
CA HIS A 110 11.60 -12.44 11.63
C HIS A 110 12.03 -11.19 10.86
N LEU A 111 13.28 -10.77 11.03
CA LEU A 111 13.86 -9.66 10.27
C LEU A 111 13.81 -9.93 8.76
N GLN A 112 14.28 -11.12 8.33
CA GLN A 112 14.24 -11.52 6.93
C GLN A 112 12.81 -11.52 6.38
N LYS A 113 11.86 -12.10 7.12
CA LYS A 113 10.45 -12.13 6.73
C LYS A 113 9.83 -10.73 6.65
N ALA A 114 10.17 -9.84 7.58
CA ALA A 114 9.72 -8.45 7.55
C ALA A 114 10.24 -7.72 6.29
N PHE A 115 11.50 -7.94 5.91
CA PHE A 115 12.04 -7.38 4.66
C PHE A 115 11.34 -7.95 3.43
N GLN A 116 11.12 -9.25 3.38
CA GLN A 116 10.44 -9.92 2.27
C GLN A 116 9.05 -9.31 2.03
N VAL A 117 8.22 -9.23 3.09
CA VAL A 117 6.83 -8.76 2.97
C VAL A 117 6.74 -7.24 2.88
N ASN A 118 7.47 -6.51 3.74
CA ASN A 118 7.28 -5.06 3.84
C ASN A 118 8.12 -4.27 2.83
N ALA A 119 9.29 -4.76 2.41
CA ALA A 119 10.18 -4.03 1.52
C ALA A 119 10.20 -4.60 0.11
N MET A 120 10.48 -5.91 -0.05
CA MET A 120 10.71 -6.51 -1.37
C MET A 120 9.45 -6.63 -2.21
N LEU A 121 8.28 -6.74 -1.61
CA LEU A 121 7.00 -6.83 -2.34
C LEU A 121 6.77 -5.62 -3.25
N LEU A 122 7.09 -4.40 -2.81
CA LEU A 122 6.82 -3.18 -3.59
C LEU A 122 7.56 -3.16 -4.94
N PRO A 123 8.89 -3.36 -5.04
CA PRO A 123 9.56 -3.41 -6.33
C PRO A 123 9.10 -4.57 -7.21
N LEU A 124 8.74 -5.72 -6.65
CA LEU A 124 8.14 -6.83 -7.39
C LEU A 124 6.80 -6.45 -8.02
N LEU A 125 5.93 -5.77 -7.26
CA LEU A 125 4.68 -5.23 -7.80
C LEU A 125 4.94 -4.19 -8.89
N ALA A 126 5.83 -3.22 -8.66
CA ALA A 126 6.16 -2.20 -9.64
C ALA A 126 6.68 -2.82 -10.95
N GLN A 127 7.54 -3.84 -10.86
CA GLN A 127 8.06 -4.59 -12.00
C GLN A 127 6.94 -5.36 -12.72
N ALA A 128 6.15 -6.15 -12.00
CA ALA A 128 5.12 -7.03 -12.56
C ALA A 128 3.98 -6.24 -13.23
N PHE A 129 3.60 -5.09 -12.64
CA PHE A 129 2.52 -4.24 -13.14
C PHE A 129 3.01 -3.09 -14.04
N SER A 130 4.32 -2.95 -14.28
CA SER A 130 4.91 -1.84 -15.06
C SER A 130 4.20 -1.59 -16.39
N LYS A 131 3.90 -2.65 -17.15
CA LYS A 131 3.20 -2.53 -18.43
C LYS A 131 1.79 -1.94 -18.30
N LEU A 132 1.04 -2.35 -17.27
CA LEU A 132 -0.32 -1.88 -17.02
C LEU A 132 -0.38 -0.45 -16.44
N LEU A 133 0.72 0.01 -15.82
CA LEU A 133 0.87 1.34 -15.24
C LEU A 133 1.56 2.35 -16.17
N ARG A 134 1.88 1.92 -17.42
CA ARG A 134 2.55 2.75 -18.41
C ARG A 134 1.61 3.11 -19.55
N HIS A 135 0.90 4.22 -19.42
CA HIS A 135 -0.03 4.77 -20.41
C HIS A 135 -0.16 6.29 -20.26
N ASP A 136 -0.93 6.94 -21.14
CA ASP A 136 -1.03 8.40 -21.20
C ASP A 136 -1.98 9.00 -20.13
N ASP A 137 -2.87 8.20 -19.54
CA ASP A 137 -3.73 8.67 -18.46
C ASP A 137 -2.94 8.82 -17.15
N PRO A 138 -3.40 9.65 -16.19
CA PRO A 138 -2.83 9.75 -14.86
C PRO A 138 -2.82 8.41 -14.12
N VAL A 139 -1.70 8.09 -13.47
CA VAL A 139 -1.46 6.85 -12.73
C VAL A 139 -0.98 7.15 -11.31
N VAL A 140 -1.44 6.37 -10.34
CA VAL A 140 -0.90 6.38 -8.98
C VAL A 140 -0.50 4.97 -8.55
N LEU A 141 0.75 4.80 -8.15
CA LEU A 141 1.26 3.67 -7.37
C LEU A 141 1.40 4.12 -5.92
N ALA A 142 0.40 3.83 -5.09
CA ALA A 142 0.42 4.12 -3.67
C ALA A 142 0.81 2.87 -2.87
N SER A 143 1.69 3.00 -1.88
CA SER A 143 2.05 1.88 -1.02
C SER A 143 2.04 2.28 0.45
N LEU A 144 1.39 1.46 1.29
CA LEU A 144 1.32 1.73 2.71
C LEU A 144 2.66 1.50 3.39
N SER A 145 3.24 2.59 3.86
CA SER A 145 4.38 2.60 4.76
C SER A 145 3.89 2.84 6.21
N ALA A 146 4.80 3.17 7.09
CA ALA A 146 4.51 3.52 8.46
C ALA A 146 5.45 4.63 8.92
N ARG A 147 4.97 5.56 9.76
CA ARG A 147 5.79 6.64 10.35
C ARG A 147 7.07 6.10 11.00
N VAL A 148 6.99 4.92 11.61
CA VAL A 148 8.15 4.26 12.21
C VAL A 148 9.25 3.86 11.21
N GLY A 149 8.98 3.90 9.90
CA GLY A 149 9.96 3.75 8.82
C GLY A 149 10.76 5.02 8.51
N SER A 150 10.37 6.16 9.06
CA SER A 150 11.17 7.38 9.01
C SER A 150 12.41 7.24 9.90
N ILE A 151 13.59 7.45 9.34
CA ILE A 151 14.86 7.42 10.08
C ILE A 151 14.98 8.67 10.94
N GLU A 152 14.62 9.83 10.36
CA GLU A 152 14.69 11.12 11.04
C GLU A 152 13.71 11.21 12.22
N ASP A 153 12.50 10.68 12.09
CA ASP A 153 11.45 10.69 13.13
C ASP A 153 11.67 9.63 14.23
N ASN A 154 12.74 8.80 14.13
CA ASN A 154 12.99 7.69 15.06
C ASN A 154 13.65 8.15 16.35
N GLN A 155 12.83 8.57 17.34
CA GLN A 155 13.28 8.95 18.69
C GLN A 155 13.04 7.85 19.74
N LEU A 156 12.20 6.86 19.45
CA LEU A 156 11.75 5.87 20.43
C LEU A 156 12.54 4.55 20.38
N GLY A 157 13.14 4.21 19.24
CA GLY A 157 13.78 2.90 19.02
C GLY A 157 12.82 1.72 19.12
N GLY A 158 13.33 0.51 19.32
CA GLY A 158 12.56 -0.73 19.31
C GLY A 158 12.03 -1.07 17.91
N TRP A 159 11.28 -2.17 17.80
CA TRP A 159 10.63 -2.64 16.56
C TRP A 159 11.61 -2.75 15.39
N TYR A 160 12.78 -3.31 15.65
CA TYR A 160 13.92 -3.30 14.73
C TYR A 160 13.55 -3.82 13.34
N SER A 161 12.96 -5.01 13.26
CA SER A 161 12.58 -5.62 11.98
C SER A 161 11.55 -4.77 11.23
N TYR A 162 10.56 -4.24 11.93
CA TYR A 162 9.50 -3.44 11.30
C TYR A 162 10.01 -2.09 10.82
N ARG A 163 10.76 -1.35 11.69
CA ARG A 163 11.35 -0.05 11.30
C ARG A 163 12.29 -0.20 10.12
N ALA A 164 13.24 -1.13 10.21
CA ALA A 164 14.23 -1.35 9.16
C ALA A 164 13.58 -1.75 7.83
N SER A 165 12.59 -2.65 7.85
CA SER A 165 11.88 -3.05 6.64
C SER A 165 11.04 -1.91 6.03
N LYS A 166 10.43 -1.04 6.85
CA LYS A 166 9.67 0.12 6.36
C LYS A 166 10.59 1.26 5.89
N ALA A 167 11.77 1.43 6.47
CA ALA A 167 12.80 2.34 5.93
C ALA A 167 13.32 1.84 4.57
N ALA A 168 13.59 0.55 4.44
CA ALA A 168 13.95 -0.06 3.16
C ALA A 168 12.85 0.09 2.11
N HIS A 169 11.58 -0.11 2.48
CA HIS A 169 10.42 0.16 1.63
C HIS A 169 10.42 1.60 1.11
N ASN A 170 10.63 2.58 2.00
CA ASN A 170 10.68 3.99 1.67
C ASN A 170 11.80 4.30 0.66
N MET A 171 12.99 3.73 0.86
CA MET A 171 14.11 3.87 -0.07
C MET A 171 13.79 3.27 -1.44
N LEU A 172 13.23 2.06 -1.48
CA LEU A 172 12.84 1.39 -2.73
C LEU A 172 11.76 2.18 -3.46
N LEU A 173 10.77 2.71 -2.75
CA LEU A 173 9.73 3.57 -3.31
C LEU A 173 10.32 4.82 -3.95
N LYS A 174 11.21 5.52 -3.25
CA LYS A 174 11.89 6.72 -3.76
C LYS A 174 12.70 6.40 -5.02
N THR A 175 13.36 5.25 -5.05
CA THR A 175 14.14 4.79 -6.21
C THR A 175 13.24 4.50 -7.41
N ILE A 176 12.11 3.82 -7.21
CA ILE A 176 11.10 3.58 -8.26
C ILE A 176 10.55 4.91 -8.79
N ALA A 177 10.20 5.84 -7.91
CA ALA A 177 9.70 7.15 -8.30
C ALA A 177 10.71 7.91 -9.19
N ASN A 178 12.00 7.88 -8.86
CA ASN A 178 13.04 8.54 -9.65
C ASN A 178 13.20 7.88 -11.04
N GLU A 179 13.16 6.56 -11.15
CA GLU A 179 13.21 5.83 -12.40
C GLU A 179 11.98 6.13 -13.27
N TRP A 180 10.80 6.12 -12.64
CA TRP A 180 9.53 6.28 -13.35
C TRP A 180 9.28 7.70 -13.87
N ARG A 181 9.97 8.72 -13.38
CA ARG A 181 9.96 10.06 -14.01
C ARG A 181 10.32 10.04 -15.50
N ILE A 182 11.11 9.06 -15.93
CA ILE A 182 11.53 8.91 -17.33
C ILE A 182 10.63 7.92 -18.05
N SER A 183 10.37 6.76 -17.45
CA SER A 183 9.71 5.63 -18.11
C SER A 183 8.19 5.62 -18.00
N HIS A 184 7.61 6.25 -16.96
CA HIS A 184 6.18 6.33 -16.64
C HIS A 184 5.78 7.77 -16.30
N ARG A 185 5.85 8.66 -17.30
CA ARG A 185 5.81 10.12 -17.12
C ARG A 185 4.56 10.65 -16.42
N ASN A 186 3.44 9.91 -16.49
CA ASN A 186 2.16 10.27 -15.88
C ASN A 186 1.90 9.53 -14.56
N ALA A 187 2.93 8.86 -14.01
CA ALA A 187 2.80 8.06 -12.80
C ALA A 187 3.35 8.78 -11.56
N ILE A 188 2.53 8.83 -10.53
CA ILE A 188 2.90 9.25 -9.18
C ILE A 188 3.17 8.01 -8.35
N VAL A 189 4.33 7.92 -7.72
CA VAL A 189 4.70 6.83 -6.80
C VAL A 189 4.80 7.41 -5.40
N VAL A 190 3.96 6.97 -4.45
CA VAL A 190 3.83 7.63 -3.15
C VAL A 190 3.79 6.64 -1.99
N ALA A 191 4.48 6.96 -0.89
CA ALA A 191 4.36 6.28 0.39
C ALA A 191 3.26 6.93 1.23
N LEU A 192 2.39 6.12 1.84
CA LEU A 192 1.31 6.60 2.69
C LEU A 192 1.36 5.94 4.07
N HIS A 193 1.32 6.75 5.13
CA HIS A 193 1.10 6.27 6.49
C HIS A 193 -0.38 6.32 6.81
N PRO A 194 -1.05 5.17 7.04
CA PRO A 194 -2.48 5.11 7.25
C PRO A 194 -2.95 5.60 8.63
N GLY A 195 -2.02 6.00 9.51
CA GLY A 195 -2.31 6.18 10.92
C GLY A 195 -2.36 4.84 11.67
N THR A 196 -2.88 4.85 12.90
CA THR A 196 -3.22 3.62 13.62
C THR A 196 -4.66 3.27 13.31
N VAL A 197 -4.88 2.09 12.70
CA VAL A 197 -6.21 1.66 12.21
C VAL A 197 -6.61 0.38 12.93
N TYR A 198 -7.86 0.26 13.35
CA TYR A 198 -8.40 -0.99 13.91
C TYR A 198 -8.25 -2.13 12.89
N SER A 199 -7.34 -3.08 13.19
CA SER A 199 -7.03 -4.21 12.33
C SER A 199 -6.32 -5.30 13.14
N ARG A 200 -6.23 -6.52 12.60
CA ARG A 200 -5.44 -7.60 13.22
C ARG A 200 -3.97 -7.21 13.44
N LEU A 201 -3.43 -6.32 12.61
CA LEU A 201 -2.04 -5.86 12.72
C LEU A 201 -1.83 -4.92 13.90
N SER A 202 -2.80 -4.06 14.23
CA SER A 202 -2.71 -3.06 15.30
C SER A 202 -3.31 -3.52 16.63
N GLU A 203 -4.25 -4.46 16.62
CA GLU A 203 -5.01 -4.93 17.76
C GLU A 203 -4.15 -5.19 19.02
N PRO A 204 -2.99 -5.89 18.95
CA PRO A 204 -2.18 -6.14 20.15
C PRO A 204 -1.54 -4.89 20.77
N PHE A 205 -1.55 -3.75 20.04
CA PHE A 205 -0.87 -2.51 20.42
C PHE A 205 -1.85 -1.38 20.78
N VAL A 206 -3.14 -1.56 20.52
CA VAL A 206 -4.21 -0.61 20.84
C VAL A 206 -4.84 -1.04 22.17
N SER A 207 -4.34 -0.47 23.27
CA SER A 207 -4.89 -0.68 24.61
C SER A 207 -5.65 0.56 25.09
N GLU A 208 -6.37 0.48 26.20
CA GLU A 208 -7.02 1.63 26.87
C GLU A 208 -6.03 2.78 27.21
N ARG A 209 -4.74 2.47 27.31
CA ARG A 209 -3.67 3.44 27.55
C ARG A 209 -3.12 4.09 26.26
N TYR A 210 -3.60 3.64 25.10
CA TYR A 210 -3.17 4.22 23.81
C TYR A 210 -3.77 5.61 23.65
N LYS A 211 -2.92 6.64 23.67
CA LYS A 211 -3.36 8.05 23.71
C LYS A 211 -3.64 8.65 22.35
N ASN A 212 -3.13 8.03 21.27
CA ASN A 212 -3.31 8.58 19.95
C ASN A 212 -4.65 8.13 19.34
N ARG A 213 -5.14 8.88 18.36
CA ARG A 213 -6.34 8.52 17.62
C ARG A 213 -6.16 7.19 16.92
N VAL A 214 -7.15 6.32 17.04
CA VAL A 214 -7.27 5.08 16.28
C VAL A 214 -8.41 5.27 15.29
N LEU A 215 -8.11 5.08 14.01
CA LEU A 215 -9.08 5.23 12.93
C LEU A 215 -9.84 3.91 12.72
N THR A 216 -11.09 4.01 12.33
CA THR A 216 -11.77 2.89 11.71
C THR A 216 -11.19 2.63 10.31
N PRO A 217 -11.29 1.41 9.76
CA PRO A 217 -10.87 1.14 8.38
C PRO A 217 -11.53 2.07 7.35
N ALA A 218 -12.81 2.40 7.54
CA ALA A 218 -13.57 3.30 6.67
C ALA A 218 -13.05 4.74 6.71
N GLU A 219 -12.79 5.29 7.92
CA GLU A 219 -12.17 6.62 8.05
C GLU A 219 -10.78 6.66 7.39
N CYS A 220 -9.96 5.62 7.62
CA CYS A 220 -8.64 5.52 7.00
C CYS A 220 -8.74 5.48 5.47
N ALA A 221 -9.59 4.62 4.92
CA ALA A 221 -9.78 4.49 3.47
C ALA A 221 -10.23 5.81 2.84
N SER A 222 -11.22 6.50 3.43
CA SER A 222 -11.68 7.80 2.97
C SER A 222 -10.55 8.84 2.96
N SER A 223 -9.78 8.92 4.05
CA SER A 223 -8.66 9.85 4.18
C SER A 223 -7.55 9.57 3.16
N LEU A 224 -7.16 8.30 2.99
CA LEU A 224 -6.13 7.91 2.02
C LEU A 224 -6.57 8.23 0.59
N LEU A 225 -7.83 7.98 0.23
CA LEU A 225 -8.36 8.31 -1.10
C LEU A 225 -8.48 9.82 -1.33
N THR A 226 -8.71 10.61 -0.27
CA THR A 226 -8.61 12.08 -0.35
C THR A 226 -7.18 12.51 -0.65
N VAL A 227 -6.20 12.01 0.11
CA VAL A 227 -4.77 12.31 -0.14
C VAL A 227 -4.38 11.91 -1.57
N ILE A 228 -4.73 10.68 -2.00
CA ILE A 228 -4.45 10.22 -3.36
C ILE A 228 -5.09 11.13 -4.41
N GLY A 229 -6.32 11.61 -4.17
CA GLY A 229 -7.05 12.50 -5.09
C GLY A 229 -6.46 13.90 -5.22
N ASP A 230 -5.67 14.34 -4.25
CA ASP A 230 -5.03 15.66 -4.22
C ASP A 230 -3.58 15.65 -4.74
N LEU A 231 -2.99 14.46 -4.99
CA LEU A 231 -1.61 14.33 -5.46
C LEU A 231 -1.41 14.94 -6.86
N GLN A 232 -0.23 15.53 -7.04
CA GLN A 232 0.29 16.06 -8.30
C GLN A 232 1.56 15.28 -8.71
N LEU A 233 2.03 15.41 -9.95
CA LEU A 233 3.24 14.71 -10.44
C LEU A 233 4.49 15.04 -9.60
N GLU A 234 4.58 16.24 -9.08
CA GLU A 234 5.66 16.72 -8.21
C GLU A 234 5.71 15.98 -6.87
N ASP A 235 4.59 15.38 -6.45
CA ASP A 235 4.50 14.59 -5.22
C ASP A 235 5.11 13.20 -5.37
N SER A 236 5.47 12.80 -6.59
CA SER A 236 6.07 11.50 -6.84
C SER A 236 7.40 11.35 -6.07
N GLY A 237 7.48 10.28 -5.30
CA GLY A 237 8.61 9.98 -4.42
C GLY A 237 8.54 10.67 -3.07
N ASN A 238 7.38 11.11 -2.60
CA ASN A 238 7.17 11.68 -1.27
C ASN A 238 6.46 10.68 -0.33
N PHE A 239 6.47 11.02 0.95
CA PHE A 239 5.85 10.26 2.02
C PHE A 239 4.86 11.12 2.80
N TYR A 240 3.59 10.73 2.84
CA TYR A 240 2.50 11.46 3.48
C TYR A 240 1.80 10.62 4.53
N ASP A 241 1.25 11.29 5.55
CA ASP A 241 0.29 10.65 6.46
C ASP A 241 -1.15 10.70 5.90
N TRP A 242 -2.05 10.04 6.59
CA TRP A 242 -3.47 9.98 6.25
C TRP A 242 -4.19 11.34 6.22
N GLN A 243 -3.57 12.41 6.73
CA GLN A 243 -4.04 13.80 6.66
C GLN A 243 -3.40 14.59 5.51
N GLY A 244 -2.54 13.97 4.71
CA GLY A 244 -1.80 14.65 3.64
C GLY A 244 -0.58 15.44 4.13
N LYS A 245 -0.17 15.28 5.40
CA LYS A 245 1.03 15.92 5.92
C LYS A 245 2.27 15.14 5.51
N SER A 246 3.30 15.84 5.04
CA SER A 246 4.59 15.23 4.73
C SER A 246 5.23 14.61 5.98
N ILE A 247 5.80 13.42 5.81
CA ILE A 247 6.61 12.73 6.81
C ILE A 247 8.06 12.76 6.32
N PRO A 248 9.05 13.13 7.14
CA PRO A 248 10.45 13.03 6.77
C PRO A 248 10.86 11.56 6.57
N TRP A 249 11.93 11.36 5.75
CA TRP A 249 12.45 10.00 5.45
C TRP A 249 13.20 9.34 6.61
#